data_cc240a227ece98f10948a94a4aaeb7d2
#
_entry.id   cc240a227ece98f10948a94a4aaeb7d2
#
_cell.length_a   1.000
_cell.length_b   1.000
_cell.length_c   1.000
_cell.angle_alpha   90.00
_cell.angle_beta   90.00
_cell.angle_gamma   90.00
#
_symmetry.space_group_name_H-M   'P 1'
#
loop_
_entity.id
_entity.type
_entity.pdbx_description
1 polymer ?
#
loop_
_entity_poly.entity_id
_entity_poly.type
_entity_poly.pdbx_seq_one_letter_code
_entity_poly.pdbx_strand_id
1 'polypeptide(L)'
;MLGRGEELIRLHRETNERDSATNNPAKKQQPTARTLPKAKPLISTPTMHLLILGASGRTGQLTTTTALSKSHTITALIRNPSSLPATPGLTIVSGTPLNQADIETAFASFPHPVDACIVTLSAPRETDSPFSKPVAPAMFMRDSVRNLLVVMKQHGVRRLVVMSAFGAGDSFPSLAWPLKQLFRRSNMSFGFEDHDALDADVRGAEDVEWTLVRPVMLKEGGVKPVRELGETGAKAGMFDSITRESVAGFLVGCVEEERLKGEAVVVAN
;
A
#
# COMPACT_ATOMS: atom_id res chain seq x y z
N MET A 1 69.35 -31.54 33.66
CA MET A 1 69.08 -30.36 32.80
C MET A 1 69.86 -30.50 31.51
N LEU A 2 69.46 -31.26 30.60
CA LEU A 2 69.99 -31.40 29.23
C LEU A 2 69.14 -32.40 28.52
N GLY A 3 68.48 -31.97 27.46
CA GLY A 3 67.70 -32.91 26.70
C GLY A 3 66.63 -32.23 25.85
N ARG A 4 67.05 -31.47 24.86
CA ARG A 4 66.28 -31.10 23.69
C ARG A 4 67.20 -30.77 22.54
N GLY A 5 67.67 -31.74 21.84
CA GLY A 5 68.66 -31.52 20.77
C GLY A 5 68.79 -32.65 19.75
N GLU A 6 68.03 -33.73 19.85
CA GLU A 6 68.31 -34.93 18.99
C GLU A 6 67.10 -35.33 18.11
N GLU A 7 66.04 -34.63 18.06
CA GLU A 7 64.85 -35.06 17.27
C GLU A 7 64.71 -34.35 15.93
N LEU A 8 65.59 -33.42 15.53
CA LEU A 8 65.52 -32.60 14.32
C LEU A 8 66.47 -33.08 13.17
N ILE A 9 67.17 -34.16 13.30
CA ILE A 9 68.11 -34.61 12.28
C ILE A 9 67.67 -35.91 11.56
N ARG A 10 66.50 -36.44 11.83
CA ARG A 10 66.05 -37.72 11.24
C ARG A 10 65.04 -37.60 10.10
N LEU A 11 64.67 -36.42 9.68
CA LEU A 11 63.65 -36.21 8.63
C LEU A 11 64.21 -35.65 7.32
N HIS A 12 65.53 -35.70 7.10
CA HIS A 12 66.11 -35.10 5.87
C HIS A 12 66.88 -36.07 5.01
N ARG A 13 66.55 -37.35 5.03
CA ARG A 13 67.36 -38.35 4.27
C ARG A 13 66.57 -39.46 3.57
N GLU A 14 65.36 -39.28 3.19
CA GLU A 14 64.66 -40.24 2.34
C GLU A 14 63.68 -39.48 1.38
N THR A 15 64.20 -38.90 0.33
CA THR A 15 63.49 -38.78 -0.95
C THR A 15 64.44 -38.22 -2.02
N ASN A 16 65.27 -39.03 -2.49
CA ASN A 16 65.87 -38.82 -3.82
C ASN A 16 66.02 -40.21 -4.45
N GLU A 17 65.25 -40.53 -5.40
CA GLU A 17 65.35 -41.51 -6.45
C GLU A 17 63.95 -42.07 -6.79
N ARG A 18 63.38 -41.55 -7.84
CA ARG A 18 62.92 -42.33 -9.02
C ARG A 18 62.37 -41.43 -10.08
N ASP A 19 63.23 -41.22 -11.06
CA ASP A 19 62.92 -40.68 -12.37
C ASP A 19 61.96 -41.53 -13.17
N SER A 20 61.37 -40.81 -14.10
CA SER A 20 60.97 -41.22 -15.43
C SER A 20 59.51 -41.62 -15.69
N ALA A 21 59.02 -40.91 -16.69
CA ALA A 21 57.97 -41.27 -17.65
C ALA A 21 56.50 -40.95 -17.19
N THR A 22 55.89 -39.95 -17.68
CA THR A 22 55.27 -39.85 -19.02
C THR A 22 54.59 -38.48 -19.20
N ASN A 23 54.96 -37.90 -20.29
CA ASN A 23 54.45 -36.63 -20.83
C ASN A 23 53.00 -36.81 -21.29
N ASN A 24 52.03 -36.10 -20.67
CA ASN A 24 50.69 -36.00 -21.20
C ASN A 24 50.21 -34.54 -21.03
N PRO A 25 49.99 -33.78 -22.12
CA PRO A 25 49.58 -32.38 -22.05
C PRO A 25 48.12 -32.30 -21.58
N ALA A 26 47.91 -31.94 -20.34
CA ALA A 26 46.58 -31.63 -19.79
C ALA A 26 45.95 -30.47 -20.56
N LYS A 27 44.88 -30.77 -21.27
CA LYS A 27 43.95 -29.78 -21.87
C LYS A 27 43.55 -28.73 -20.82
N LYS A 28 43.99 -27.49 -21.06
CA LYS A 28 43.44 -26.34 -20.36
C LYS A 28 41.94 -26.28 -20.63
N GLN A 29 41.13 -26.68 -19.69
CA GLN A 29 39.68 -26.36 -19.69
C GLN A 29 39.52 -24.86 -19.46
N GLN A 30 39.03 -24.15 -20.48
CA GLN A 30 38.57 -22.80 -20.34
C GLN A 30 37.38 -22.77 -19.39
N PRO A 31 37.26 -21.78 -18.46
CA PRO A 31 36.10 -21.66 -17.62
C PRO A 31 34.89 -21.35 -18.51
N THR A 32 33.92 -22.25 -18.53
CA THR A 32 32.64 -22.07 -19.19
C THR A 32 31.98 -20.82 -18.59
N ALA A 33 31.72 -19.82 -19.43
CA ALA A 33 30.99 -18.62 -19.05
C ALA A 33 29.65 -19.04 -18.42
N ARG A 34 29.50 -18.80 -17.12
CA ARG A 34 28.26 -19.00 -16.38
C ARG A 34 27.23 -18.03 -16.96
N THR A 35 26.35 -18.54 -17.80
CA THR A 35 25.23 -17.77 -18.36
C THR A 35 24.39 -17.27 -17.19
N LEU A 36 24.41 -15.96 -16.94
CA LEU A 36 23.53 -15.31 -15.97
C LEU A 36 22.08 -15.62 -16.38
N PRO A 37 21.20 -15.97 -15.43
CA PRO A 37 19.79 -16.17 -15.74
C PRO A 37 19.27 -14.91 -16.38
N LYS A 38 18.64 -15.04 -17.56
CA LYS A 38 17.96 -13.92 -18.24
C LYS A 38 17.01 -13.28 -17.22
N ALA A 39 17.21 -11.98 -16.98
CA ALA A 39 16.30 -11.20 -16.17
C ALA A 39 14.88 -11.42 -16.71
N LYS A 40 13.96 -11.80 -15.81
CA LYS A 40 12.54 -11.92 -16.13
C LYS A 40 12.11 -10.56 -16.71
N PRO A 41 11.42 -10.49 -17.86
CA PRO A 41 11.00 -9.22 -18.41
C PRO A 41 10.19 -8.49 -17.33
N LEU A 42 10.58 -7.27 -17.00
CA LEU A 42 9.79 -6.34 -16.20
C LEU A 42 8.48 -6.16 -16.97
N ILE A 43 7.41 -6.79 -16.53
CA ILE A 43 6.06 -6.52 -17.01
C ILE A 43 5.81 -5.07 -16.58
N SER A 44 5.92 -4.13 -17.51
CA SER A 44 5.56 -2.74 -17.24
C SER A 44 4.06 -2.72 -16.96
N THR A 45 3.69 -2.34 -15.76
CA THR A 45 2.28 -2.09 -15.43
C THR A 45 1.75 -1.03 -16.39
N PRO A 46 0.59 -1.23 -17.02
CA PRO A 46 0.03 -0.23 -17.92
C PRO A 46 -0.17 1.10 -17.17
N THR A 47 0.12 2.19 -17.85
CA THR A 47 -0.17 3.53 -17.33
C THR A 47 -1.68 3.70 -17.19
N MET A 48 -2.15 4.07 -16.01
CA MET A 48 -3.57 4.25 -15.69
C MET A 48 -3.85 5.72 -15.38
N HIS A 49 -5.11 6.14 -15.58
CA HIS A 49 -5.63 7.41 -15.07
C HIS A 49 -6.47 7.18 -13.82
N LEU A 50 -6.04 7.71 -12.67
CA LEU A 50 -6.66 7.46 -11.37
C LEU A 50 -7.36 8.70 -10.84
N LEU A 51 -8.60 8.56 -10.38
CA LEU A 51 -9.27 9.58 -9.57
C LEU A 51 -8.96 9.33 -8.09
N ILE A 52 -8.45 10.34 -7.38
CA ILE A 52 -8.17 10.24 -5.95
C ILE A 52 -9.02 11.22 -5.15
N LEU A 53 -9.92 10.69 -4.30
CA LEU A 53 -10.61 11.45 -3.27
C LEU A 53 -9.79 11.45 -1.99
N GLY A 54 -9.58 12.62 -1.39
CA GLY A 54 -8.75 12.76 -0.18
C GLY A 54 -7.26 12.95 -0.48
N ALA A 55 -6.89 13.29 -1.72
CA ALA A 55 -5.51 13.48 -2.16
C ALA A 55 -4.71 14.51 -1.34
N SER A 56 -5.35 15.49 -0.72
CA SER A 56 -4.69 16.50 0.14
C SER A 56 -4.42 16.02 1.57
N GLY A 57 -4.96 14.87 1.97
CA GLY A 57 -4.69 14.27 3.28
C GLY A 57 -3.31 13.63 3.38
N ARG A 58 -2.83 13.34 4.60
CA ARG A 58 -1.50 12.75 4.85
C ARG A 58 -1.22 11.48 4.02
N THR A 59 -2.13 10.52 4.02
CA THR A 59 -1.99 9.30 3.21
C THR A 59 -2.27 9.58 1.73
N GLY A 60 -3.23 10.48 1.42
CA GLY A 60 -3.58 10.82 0.04
C GLY A 60 -2.44 11.46 -0.74
N GLN A 61 -1.68 12.37 -0.13
CA GLN A 61 -0.48 12.96 -0.76
C GLN A 61 0.56 11.88 -1.11
N LEU A 62 0.80 10.94 -0.19
CA LEU A 62 1.71 9.82 -0.42
C LEU A 62 1.20 8.88 -1.52
N THR A 63 -0.12 8.60 -1.54
CA THR A 63 -0.76 7.81 -2.60
C THR A 63 -0.60 8.48 -3.95
N THR A 64 -0.85 9.80 -4.03
CA THR A 64 -0.65 10.62 -5.23
C THR A 64 0.79 10.56 -5.70
N THR A 65 1.76 10.81 -4.81
CA THR A 65 3.19 10.76 -5.14
C THR A 65 3.61 9.36 -5.60
N THR A 66 3.15 8.31 -4.93
CA THR A 66 3.46 6.93 -5.31
C THR A 66 2.93 6.59 -6.70
N ALA A 67 1.67 6.94 -6.99
CA ALA A 67 1.08 6.67 -8.30
C ALA A 67 1.77 7.45 -9.43
N LEU A 68 2.10 8.74 -9.22
CA LEU A 68 2.87 9.54 -10.17
C LEU A 68 4.26 8.96 -10.43
N SER A 69 4.96 8.46 -9.39
CA SER A 69 6.27 7.84 -9.53
C SER A 69 6.27 6.57 -10.37
N LYS A 70 5.11 5.93 -10.49
CA LYS A 70 4.85 4.75 -11.32
C LYS A 70 4.29 5.11 -12.71
N SER A 71 4.34 6.39 -13.08
CA SER A 71 3.89 6.93 -14.37
C SER A 71 2.37 6.90 -14.58
N HIS A 72 1.57 6.74 -13.55
CA HIS A 72 0.12 6.98 -13.64
C HIS A 72 -0.17 8.47 -13.75
N THR A 73 -1.31 8.81 -14.37
CA THR A 73 -1.86 10.17 -14.32
C THR A 73 -2.98 10.23 -13.30
N ILE A 74 -3.17 11.39 -12.68
CA ILE A 74 -4.08 11.53 -11.54
C ILE A 74 -4.98 12.75 -11.71
N THR A 75 -6.26 12.56 -11.45
CA THR A 75 -7.18 13.65 -11.11
C THR A 75 -7.42 13.63 -9.61
N ALA A 76 -7.19 14.74 -8.93
CA ALA A 76 -7.47 14.94 -7.52
C ALA A 76 -8.62 15.92 -7.32
N LEU A 77 -9.74 15.47 -6.74
CA LEU A 77 -10.82 16.35 -6.30
C LEU A 77 -10.54 16.83 -4.88
N ILE A 78 -10.31 18.12 -4.71
CA ILE A 78 -9.93 18.72 -3.43
C ILE A 78 -10.62 20.06 -3.20
N ARG A 79 -10.92 20.36 -1.93
CA ARG A 79 -11.62 21.60 -1.54
C ARG A 79 -10.75 22.85 -1.68
N ASN A 80 -9.46 22.71 -1.43
CA ASN A 80 -8.50 23.81 -1.51
C ASN A 80 -7.37 23.43 -2.47
N PRO A 81 -7.36 23.94 -3.72
CA PRO A 81 -6.34 23.63 -4.71
C PRO A 81 -4.90 23.93 -4.28
N SER A 82 -4.69 24.92 -3.40
CA SER A 82 -3.35 25.27 -2.91
C SER A 82 -2.77 24.27 -1.92
N SER A 83 -3.54 23.26 -1.49
CA SER A 83 -3.07 22.20 -0.56
C SER A 83 -2.20 21.13 -1.23
N LEU A 84 -2.13 21.11 -2.56
CA LEU A 84 -1.25 20.23 -3.33
C LEU A 84 -0.39 21.07 -4.30
N PRO A 85 0.91 20.78 -4.42
CA PRO A 85 1.75 21.42 -5.43
C PRO A 85 1.38 20.96 -6.83
N ALA A 86 1.46 21.87 -7.80
CA ALA A 86 1.35 21.51 -9.20
C ALA A 86 2.49 20.54 -9.55
N THR A 87 2.13 19.39 -10.09
CA THR A 87 3.07 18.30 -10.41
C THR A 87 2.72 17.73 -11.78
N PRO A 88 3.69 17.42 -12.65
CA PRO A 88 3.42 16.75 -13.92
C PRO A 88 2.62 15.46 -13.72
N GLY A 89 1.56 15.25 -14.51
CA GLY A 89 0.68 14.11 -14.40
C GLY A 89 -0.44 14.24 -13.36
N LEU A 90 -0.49 15.37 -12.59
CA LEU A 90 -1.54 15.66 -11.63
C LEU A 90 -2.47 16.77 -12.14
N THR A 91 -3.73 16.46 -12.31
CA THR A 91 -4.82 17.40 -12.54
C THR A 91 -5.55 17.68 -11.24
N ILE A 92 -5.66 18.94 -10.84
CA ILE A 92 -6.35 19.35 -9.61
C ILE A 92 -7.70 19.95 -9.99
N VAL A 93 -8.76 19.38 -9.44
CA VAL A 93 -10.14 19.90 -9.58
C VAL A 93 -10.60 20.42 -8.23
N SER A 94 -11.06 21.68 -8.20
CA SER A 94 -11.62 22.29 -7.00
C SER A 94 -13.06 21.84 -6.81
N GLY A 95 -13.38 21.28 -5.64
CA GLY A 95 -14.72 20.80 -5.34
C GLY A 95 -14.77 19.94 -4.08
N THR A 96 -15.95 19.39 -3.82
CA THR A 96 -16.19 18.52 -2.67
C THR A 96 -16.82 17.20 -3.12
N PRO A 97 -16.40 16.04 -2.57
CA PRO A 97 -17.03 14.76 -2.89
C PRO A 97 -18.47 14.63 -2.36
N LEU A 98 -18.94 15.57 -1.53
CA LEU A 98 -20.34 15.66 -1.13
C LEU A 98 -21.25 16.18 -2.24
N ASN A 99 -20.68 16.77 -3.30
CA ASN A 99 -21.42 17.24 -4.48
C ASN A 99 -21.11 16.34 -5.68
N GLN A 100 -22.11 15.64 -6.18
CA GLN A 100 -21.98 14.76 -7.33
C GLN A 100 -21.49 15.49 -8.58
N ALA A 101 -21.93 16.74 -8.81
CA ALA A 101 -21.50 17.53 -9.97
C ALA A 101 -19.99 17.87 -9.94
N ASP A 102 -19.40 18.01 -8.74
CA ASP A 102 -17.96 18.25 -8.61
C ASP A 102 -17.19 16.96 -8.97
N ILE A 103 -17.71 15.78 -8.60
CA ILE A 103 -17.13 14.48 -8.99
C ILE A 103 -17.23 14.30 -10.51
N GLU A 104 -18.39 14.61 -11.12
CA GLU A 104 -18.56 14.60 -12.58
C GLU A 104 -17.52 15.49 -13.28
N THR A 105 -17.32 16.70 -12.76
CA THR A 105 -16.30 17.62 -13.26
C THR A 105 -14.90 17.00 -13.17
N ALA A 106 -14.61 16.29 -12.09
CA ALA A 106 -13.33 15.61 -11.92
C ALA A 106 -13.15 14.46 -12.93
N PHE A 107 -14.19 13.67 -13.20
CA PHE A 107 -14.15 12.62 -14.22
C PHE A 107 -13.92 13.18 -15.63
N ALA A 108 -14.51 14.33 -15.94
CA ALA A 108 -14.40 15.01 -17.25
C ALA A 108 -13.13 15.85 -17.41
N SER A 109 -12.33 16.05 -16.37
CA SER A 109 -11.22 17.02 -16.35
C SER A 109 -9.95 16.57 -17.07
N PHE A 110 -9.86 15.31 -17.48
CA PHE A 110 -8.71 14.75 -18.16
C PHE A 110 -9.10 14.13 -19.51
N PRO A 111 -8.22 14.18 -20.56
CA PRO A 111 -8.55 13.67 -21.90
C PRO A 111 -8.82 12.16 -21.98
N HIS A 112 -8.29 11.39 -21.04
CA HIS A 112 -8.51 9.95 -20.98
C HIS A 112 -9.52 9.60 -19.89
N PRO A 113 -10.31 8.53 -20.07
CA PRO A 113 -11.24 8.06 -19.04
C PRO A 113 -10.50 7.71 -17.74
N VAL A 114 -11.21 7.80 -16.62
CA VAL A 114 -10.74 7.28 -15.33
C VAL A 114 -10.76 5.76 -15.38
N ASP A 115 -9.62 5.11 -15.11
CA ASP A 115 -9.52 3.65 -15.05
C ASP A 115 -9.93 3.09 -13.68
N ALA A 116 -9.59 3.81 -12.61
CA ALA A 116 -9.91 3.40 -11.24
C ALA A 116 -10.01 4.59 -10.28
N CYS A 117 -10.71 4.38 -9.17
CA CYS A 117 -10.85 5.35 -8.10
C CYS A 117 -10.15 4.86 -6.83
N ILE A 118 -9.41 5.77 -6.17
CA ILE A 118 -8.82 5.54 -4.85
C ILE A 118 -9.40 6.55 -3.86
N VAL A 119 -9.90 6.07 -2.73
CA VAL A 119 -10.47 6.91 -1.68
C VAL A 119 -9.59 6.83 -0.44
N THR A 120 -9.04 7.98 -0.03
CA THR A 120 -8.23 8.14 1.18
C THR A 120 -8.83 9.18 2.12
N LEU A 121 -10.14 9.36 2.05
CA LEU A 121 -10.88 10.27 2.92
C LEU A 121 -10.79 9.83 4.37
N SER A 122 -10.86 10.80 5.26
CA SER A 122 -11.07 10.60 6.69
C SER A 122 -11.99 11.70 7.21
N ALA A 123 -12.79 11.41 8.23
CA ALA A 123 -13.57 12.43 8.92
C ALA A 123 -12.63 13.31 9.75
N PRO A 124 -12.38 14.58 9.37
CA PRO A 124 -11.47 15.45 10.10
C PRO A 124 -12.04 15.77 11.48
N ARG A 125 -11.12 15.90 12.46
CA ARG A 125 -11.38 16.36 13.81
C ARG A 125 -10.51 17.60 14.07
N GLU A 126 -10.87 18.38 15.08
CA GLU A 126 -10.10 19.59 15.46
C GLU A 126 -8.63 19.25 15.78
N THR A 127 -8.39 18.09 16.40
CA THR A 127 -7.05 17.57 16.73
C THR A 127 -7.00 16.05 16.55
N ASP A 128 -5.81 15.46 16.62
CA ASP A 128 -5.62 14.00 16.57
C ASP A 128 -6.07 13.28 17.87
N SER A 129 -6.54 13.99 18.90
CA SER A 129 -7.01 13.41 20.15
C SER A 129 -8.28 12.55 19.91
N PRO A 130 -8.41 11.37 20.55
CA PRO A 130 -9.62 10.56 20.49
C PRO A 130 -10.88 11.29 20.96
N PHE A 131 -10.74 12.29 21.83
CA PHE A 131 -11.84 13.08 22.42
C PHE A 131 -12.09 14.39 21.68
N SER A 132 -11.34 14.68 20.62
CA SER A 132 -11.52 15.87 19.81
C SER A 132 -12.83 15.82 19.03
N LYS A 133 -13.49 16.99 18.90
CA LYS A 133 -14.77 17.09 18.18
C LYS A 133 -14.57 16.82 16.69
N PRO A 134 -15.53 16.13 16.04
CA PRO A 134 -15.56 16.03 14.59
C PRO A 134 -15.83 17.42 13.99
N VAL A 135 -15.15 17.75 12.90
CA VAL A 135 -15.32 18.98 12.12
C VAL A 135 -16.10 18.70 10.83
N ALA A 136 -16.05 17.47 10.34
CA ALA A 136 -16.83 17.06 9.19
C ALA A 136 -18.32 16.86 9.54
N PRO A 137 -19.23 17.00 8.56
CA PRO A 137 -20.60 16.53 8.70
C PRO A 137 -20.63 15.03 9.09
N ALA A 138 -21.71 14.62 9.75
CA ALA A 138 -21.95 13.20 9.99
C ALA A 138 -22.02 12.45 8.64
N MET A 139 -21.53 11.22 8.61
CA MET A 139 -21.51 10.37 7.41
C MET A 139 -20.78 10.98 6.20
N PHE A 140 -19.79 11.85 6.46
CA PHE A 140 -19.02 12.53 5.41
C PHE A 140 -18.37 11.56 4.41
N MET A 141 -17.71 10.51 4.93
CA MET A 141 -17.01 9.53 4.07
C MET A 141 -18.01 8.67 3.31
N ARG A 142 -19.06 8.20 3.98
CA ARG A 142 -20.13 7.41 3.35
C ARG A 142 -20.82 8.17 2.23
N ASP A 143 -21.25 9.41 2.49
CA ASP A 143 -21.99 10.20 1.50
C ASP A 143 -21.10 10.58 0.31
N SER A 144 -19.81 10.84 0.57
CA SER A 144 -18.80 11.03 -0.49
C SER A 144 -18.66 9.81 -1.39
N VAL A 145 -18.57 8.61 -0.80
CA VAL A 145 -18.43 7.37 -1.56
C VAL A 145 -19.72 7.01 -2.30
N ARG A 146 -20.90 7.26 -1.72
CA ARG A 146 -22.17 7.10 -2.42
C ARG A 146 -22.24 7.93 -3.69
N ASN A 147 -21.87 9.21 -3.60
CA ASN A 147 -21.82 10.08 -4.78
C ASN A 147 -20.82 9.55 -5.82
N LEU A 148 -19.63 9.09 -5.36
CA LEU A 148 -18.63 8.50 -6.24
C LEU A 148 -19.17 7.25 -6.97
N LEU A 149 -19.84 6.34 -6.26
CA LEU A 149 -20.40 5.12 -6.84
C LEU A 149 -21.43 5.42 -7.93
N VAL A 150 -22.25 6.47 -7.76
CA VAL A 150 -23.21 6.92 -8.78
C VAL A 150 -22.46 7.36 -10.04
N VAL A 151 -21.45 8.22 -9.89
CA VAL A 151 -20.65 8.73 -11.03
C VAL A 151 -19.85 7.63 -11.69
N MET A 152 -19.21 6.75 -10.92
CA MET A 152 -18.49 5.58 -11.45
C MET A 152 -19.40 4.74 -12.35
N LYS A 153 -20.64 4.47 -11.92
CA LYS A 153 -21.62 3.72 -12.72
C LYS A 153 -21.96 4.42 -14.02
N GLN A 154 -22.15 5.75 -14.00
CA GLN A 154 -22.45 6.54 -15.20
C GLN A 154 -21.31 6.52 -16.22
N HIS A 155 -20.05 6.48 -15.74
CA HIS A 155 -18.85 6.44 -16.58
C HIS A 155 -18.34 5.03 -16.88
N GLY A 156 -18.98 3.98 -16.37
CA GLY A 156 -18.59 2.59 -16.58
C GLY A 156 -17.28 2.20 -15.86
N VAL A 157 -16.84 2.99 -14.87
CA VAL A 157 -15.65 2.71 -14.06
C VAL A 157 -16.00 1.72 -12.96
N ARG A 158 -15.28 0.60 -12.90
CA ARG A 158 -15.62 -0.51 -12.00
C ARG A 158 -14.63 -0.66 -10.84
N ARG A 159 -13.37 -0.24 -11.00
CA ARG A 159 -12.33 -0.45 -10.00
C ARG A 159 -12.35 0.64 -8.92
N LEU A 160 -12.55 0.21 -7.66
CA LEU A 160 -12.59 1.09 -6.49
C LEU A 160 -11.70 0.53 -5.36
N VAL A 161 -10.76 1.33 -4.87
CA VAL A 161 -9.96 1.00 -3.69
C VAL A 161 -10.20 2.05 -2.60
N VAL A 162 -10.69 1.62 -1.46
CA VAL A 162 -11.03 2.51 -0.35
C VAL A 162 -10.16 2.22 0.86
N MET A 163 -9.50 3.24 1.38
CA MET A 163 -8.87 3.18 2.68
C MET A 163 -9.91 3.36 3.78
N SER A 164 -10.24 2.27 4.46
CA SER A 164 -11.06 2.25 5.67
C SER A 164 -10.17 2.22 6.93
N ALA A 165 -10.57 1.57 7.99
CA ALA A 165 -9.81 1.45 9.23
C ALA A 165 -9.99 0.06 9.86
N PHE A 166 -8.93 -0.47 10.49
CA PHE A 166 -9.07 -1.64 11.36
C PHE A 166 -9.96 -1.30 12.55
N GLY A 167 -10.98 -2.08 12.77
CA GLY A 167 -12.05 -1.84 13.74
C GLY A 167 -13.35 -1.35 13.11
N ALA A 168 -13.39 -1.13 11.78
CA ALA A 168 -14.63 -0.91 11.05
C ALA A 168 -15.26 -2.25 10.62
N GLY A 169 -16.58 -2.28 10.56
CA GLY A 169 -17.38 -3.41 10.09
C GLY A 169 -17.07 -4.70 10.86
N ASP A 170 -16.88 -5.77 10.12
CA ASP A 170 -16.59 -7.12 10.63
C ASP A 170 -15.20 -7.29 11.26
N SER A 171 -14.33 -6.27 11.20
CA SER A 171 -13.05 -6.27 11.90
C SER A 171 -13.13 -5.77 13.35
N PHE A 172 -14.23 -5.13 13.77
CA PHE A 172 -14.42 -4.66 15.15
C PHE A 172 -14.26 -5.76 16.22
N PRO A 173 -14.80 -6.98 16.05
CA PRO A 173 -14.61 -8.07 17.01
C PRO A 173 -13.15 -8.45 17.25
N SER A 174 -12.26 -8.19 16.30
CA SER A 174 -10.82 -8.52 16.40
C SER A 174 -10.00 -7.47 17.16
N LEU A 175 -10.57 -6.29 17.43
CA LEU A 175 -9.89 -5.28 18.25
C LEU A 175 -9.64 -5.79 19.68
N ALA A 176 -8.47 -5.47 20.22
CA ALA A 176 -8.18 -5.70 21.64
C ALA A 176 -9.19 -4.96 22.54
N TRP A 177 -9.59 -5.59 23.63
CA TRP A 177 -10.63 -5.06 24.53
C TRP A 177 -10.40 -3.59 24.96
N PRO A 178 -9.17 -3.15 25.34
CA PRO A 178 -8.95 -1.76 25.71
C PRO A 178 -9.25 -0.77 24.57
N LEU A 179 -8.91 -1.14 23.33
CA LEU A 179 -9.19 -0.32 22.15
C LEU A 179 -10.70 -0.24 21.86
N LYS A 180 -11.44 -1.34 22.04
CA LYS A 180 -12.91 -1.34 21.94
C LYS A 180 -13.54 -0.35 22.93
N GLN A 181 -13.04 -0.32 24.17
CA GLN A 181 -13.55 0.61 25.19
C GLN A 181 -13.20 2.07 24.84
N LEU A 182 -11.97 2.32 24.35
CA LEU A 182 -11.57 3.64 23.90
C LEU A 182 -12.47 4.13 22.76
N PHE A 183 -12.70 3.31 21.74
CA PHE A 183 -13.51 3.68 20.56
C PHE A 183 -14.96 3.98 20.95
N ARG A 184 -15.56 3.13 21.81
CA ARG A 184 -16.95 3.33 22.26
C ARG A 184 -17.17 4.53 23.17
N ARG A 185 -16.13 4.98 23.90
CA ARG A 185 -16.22 6.04 24.91
C ARG A 185 -15.58 7.35 24.50
N SER A 186 -15.15 7.46 23.26
CA SER A 186 -14.52 8.66 22.70
C SER A 186 -15.25 9.13 21.44
N ASN A 187 -14.93 10.32 20.98
CA ASN A 187 -15.46 10.86 19.73
C ASN A 187 -14.97 10.11 18.48
N MET A 188 -14.12 9.10 18.64
CA MET A 188 -13.75 8.19 17.54
C MET A 188 -14.96 7.36 17.06
N SER A 189 -15.97 7.10 17.92
CA SER A 189 -17.18 6.37 17.53
C SER A 189 -17.84 6.95 16.29
N PHE A 190 -17.94 8.28 16.16
CA PHE A 190 -18.50 8.93 14.98
C PHE A 190 -17.77 8.59 13.68
N GLY A 191 -16.42 8.53 13.74
CA GLY A 191 -15.62 8.13 12.58
C GLY A 191 -15.80 6.65 12.25
N PHE A 192 -15.92 5.78 13.24
CA PHE A 192 -16.17 4.35 13.02
C PHE A 192 -17.56 4.06 12.49
N GLU A 193 -18.59 4.77 12.98
CA GLU A 193 -19.96 4.69 12.43
C GLU A 193 -19.99 5.09 10.95
N ASP A 194 -19.23 6.13 10.56
CA ASP A 194 -19.09 6.55 9.16
C ASP A 194 -18.36 5.47 8.34
N HIS A 195 -17.28 4.88 8.87
CA HIS A 195 -16.58 3.77 8.23
C HIS A 195 -17.46 2.52 8.07
N ASP A 196 -18.27 2.17 9.08
CA ASP A 196 -19.17 1.03 9.04
C ASP A 196 -20.25 1.22 7.97
N ALA A 197 -20.82 2.42 7.90
CA ALA A 197 -21.82 2.77 6.89
C ALA A 197 -21.24 2.80 5.48
N LEU A 198 -20.02 3.34 5.31
CA LEU A 198 -19.27 3.30 4.06
C LEU A 198 -18.98 1.85 3.63
N ASP A 199 -18.51 1.02 4.55
CA ASP A 199 -18.21 -0.40 4.30
C ASP A 199 -19.44 -1.14 3.77
N ALA A 200 -20.61 -0.92 4.40
CA ALA A 200 -21.86 -1.51 3.95
C ALA A 200 -22.27 -1.04 2.55
N ASP A 201 -22.15 0.25 2.25
CA ASP A 201 -22.50 0.80 0.93
C ASP A 201 -21.55 0.27 -0.17
N VAL A 202 -20.24 0.17 0.10
CA VAL A 202 -19.26 -0.37 -0.85
C VAL A 202 -19.50 -1.85 -1.12
N ARG A 203 -19.77 -2.66 -0.08
CA ARG A 203 -20.08 -4.09 -0.23
C ARG A 203 -21.39 -4.34 -1.00
N GLY A 204 -22.35 -3.44 -0.84
CA GLY A 204 -23.62 -3.50 -1.54
C GLY A 204 -23.59 -2.96 -2.97
N ALA A 205 -22.46 -2.39 -3.43
CA ALA A 205 -22.35 -1.84 -4.77
C ALA A 205 -22.24 -2.94 -5.82
N GLU A 206 -23.30 -3.12 -6.59
CA GLU A 206 -23.30 -4.03 -7.74
C GLU A 206 -22.38 -3.48 -8.84
N ASP A 207 -21.76 -4.38 -9.61
CA ASP A 207 -20.88 -4.06 -10.74
C ASP A 207 -19.59 -3.29 -10.38
N VAL A 208 -19.23 -3.17 -9.10
CA VAL A 208 -18.00 -2.53 -8.62
C VAL A 208 -17.01 -3.58 -8.10
N GLU A 209 -15.81 -3.53 -8.64
CA GLU A 209 -14.66 -4.34 -8.20
C GLU A 209 -13.95 -3.61 -7.05
N TRP A 210 -14.57 -3.63 -5.88
CA TRP A 210 -14.09 -2.88 -4.73
C TRP A 210 -13.00 -3.63 -3.95
N THR A 211 -12.17 -2.87 -3.25
CA THR A 211 -11.26 -3.35 -2.21
C THR A 211 -11.33 -2.39 -1.02
N LEU A 212 -11.57 -2.92 0.18
CA LEU A 212 -11.54 -2.17 1.43
C LEU A 212 -10.22 -2.46 2.16
N VAL A 213 -9.32 -1.50 2.18
CA VAL A 213 -8.04 -1.61 2.90
C VAL A 213 -8.22 -1.02 4.29
N ARG A 214 -7.98 -1.84 5.32
CA ARG A 214 -8.15 -1.51 6.74
C ARG A 214 -6.79 -1.46 7.44
N PRO A 215 -6.07 -0.34 7.37
CA PRO A 215 -4.81 -0.22 8.08
C PRO A 215 -5.03 -0.27 9.60
N VAL A 216 -4.11 -0.93 10.30
CA VAL A 216 -3.97 -0.81 11.75
C VAL A 216 -3.47 0.60 12.11
N MET A 217 -2.94 0.83 13.32
CA MET A 217 -2.49 2.16 13.74
C MET A 217 -1.49 2.78 12.75
N LEU A 218 -1.88 3.90 12.14
CA LEU A 218 -1.06 4.62 11.18
C LEU A 218 0.10 5.36 11.85
N LYS A 219 1.29 5.25 11.27
CA LYS A 219 2.51 5.96 11.70
C LYS A 219 3.18 6.66 10.53
N GLU A 220 4.00 7.64 10.82
CA GLU A 220 4.96 8.19 9.86
C GLU A 220 6.18 7.26 9.75
N GLY A 221 6.85 7.25 8.62
CA GLY A 221 8.07 6.47 8.38
C GLY A 221 8.14 5.95 6.95
N GLY A 222 9.28 5.43 6.53
CA GLY A 222 9.49 4.92 5.16
C GLY A 222 8.69 3.66 4.84
N VAL A 223 8.73 3.27 3.57
CA VAL A 223 8.10 2.04 3.08
C VAL A 223 8.67 0.81 3.78
N LYS A 224 7.80 -0.06 4.25
CA LYS A 224 8.12 -1.36 4.86
C LYS A 224 7.28 -2.46 4.24
N PRO A 225 7.70 -3.74 4.33
CA PRO A 225 6.88 -4.86 3.90
C PRO A 225 5.51 -4.84 4.58
N VAL A 226 4.45 -5.05 3.79
CA VAL A 226 3.08 -5.11 4.28
C VAL A 226 2.67 -6.56 4.53
N ARG A 227 2.12 -6.82 5.71
CA ARG A 227 1.49 -8.08 6.09
C ARG A 227 -0.02 -7.94 5.92
N GLU A 228 -0.62 -8.84 5.20
CA GLU A 228 -2.07 -8.97 5.08
C GLU A 228 -2.58 -9.89 6.19
N LEU A 229 -3.46 -9.38 7.02
CA LEU A 229 -3.97 -10.09 8.20
C LEU A 229 -5.38 -10.66 7.99
N GLY A 230 -5.82 -10.72 6.73
CA GLY A 230 -7.14 -11.17 6.34
C GLY A 230 -8.23 -10.13 6.57
N GLU A 231 -9.46 -10.49 6.29
CA GLU A 231 -10.61 -9.58 6.28
C GLU A 231 -10.92 -9.01 7.68
N THR A 232 -10.96 -9.87 8.67
CA THR A 232 -11.29 -9.46 10.04
C THR A 232 -10.09 -8.99 10.85
N GLY A 233 -8.86 -9.25 10.41
CA GLY A 233 -7.66 -8.93 11.16
C GLY A 233 -7.52 -9.71 12.48
N ALA A 234 -8.03 -10.96 12.55
CA ALA A 234 -7.97 -11.79 13.75
C ALA A 234 -6.55 -12.04 14.30
N LYS A 235 -5.53 -11.86 13.44
CA LYS A 235 -4.11 -11.99 13.80
C LYS A 235 -3.44 -10.64 14.12
N ALA A 236 -4.19 -9.53 14.12
CA ALA A 236 -3.64 -8.21 14.42
C ALA A 236 -3.32 -8.10 15.92
N GLY A 237 -2.09 -7.69 16.21
CA GLY A 237 -1.66 -7.39 17.58
C GLY A 237 -2.16 -6.00 18.04
N MET A 238 -2.30 -5.83 19.35
CA MET A 238 -2.75 -4.56 19.94
C MET A 238 -1.86 -3.36 19.56
N PHE A 239 -0.59 -3.59 19.34
CA PHE A 239 0.41 -2.54 19.02
C PHE A 239 0.87 -2.58 17.56
N ASP A 240 0.23 -3.40 16.73
CA ASP A 240 0.54 -3.43 15.31
C ASP A 240 0.32 -2.04 14.70
N SER A 241 1.22 -1.67 13.82
CA SER A 241 1.20 -0.37 13.16
C SER A 241 1.62 -0.53 11.71
N ILE A 242 1.27 0.46 10.90
CA ILE A 242 1.68 0.53 9.50
C ILE A 242 2.06 1.96 9.15
N THR A 243 3.10 2.13 8.34
CA THR A 243 3.47 3.45 7.85
C THR A 243 2.52 3.91 6.77
N ARG A 244 2.25 5.23 6.69
CA ARG A 244 1.40 5.79 5.63
C ARG A 244 1.97 5.55 4.24
N GLU A 245 3.29 5.55 4.11
CA GLU A 245 3.99 5.23 2.87
C GLU A 245 3.73 3.79 2.42
N SER A 246 3.73 2.83 3.37
CA SER A 246 3.38 1.44 3.09
C SER A 246 1.92 1.29 2.67
N VAL A 247 1.00 2.01 3.34
CA VAL A 247 -0.42 2.04 2.94
C VAL A 247 -0.59 2.63 1.55
N ALA A 248 0.06 3.75 1.24
CA ALA A 248 0.00 4.39 -0.07
C ALA A 248 0.46 3.43 -1.19
N GLY A 249 1.60 2.76 -0.98
CA GLY A 249 2.09 1.74 -1.91
C GLY A 249 1.12 0.57 -2.08
N PHE A 250 0.50 0.12 -1.01
CA PHE A 250 -0.48 -0.97 -1.03
C PHE A 250 -1.75 -0.60 -1.78
N LEU A 251 -2.30 0.62 -1.55
CA LEU A 251 -3.49 1.11 -2.27
C LEU A 251 -3.26 1.18 -3.79
N VAL A 252 -2.12 1.73 -4.22
CA VAL A 252 -1.75 1.78 -5.64
C VAL A 252 -1.56 0.36 -6.20
N GLY A 253 -0.86 -0.51 -5.46
CA GLY A 253 -0.67 -1.91 -5.84
C GLY A 253 -1.98 -2.69 -6.01
N CYS A 254 -3.01 -2.43 -5.19
CA CYS A 254 -4.33 -3.04 -5.35
C CYS A 254 -4.99 -2.68 -6.69
N VAL A 255 -4.75 -1.47 -7.21
CA VAL A 255 -5.25 -1.06 -8.52
C VAL A 255 -4.44 -1.71 -9.64
N GLU A 256 -3.11 -1.63 -9.58
CA GLU A 256 -2.21 -2.13 -10.62
C GLU A 256 -2.28 -3.65 -10.83
N GLU A 257 -2.36 -4.40 -9.72
CA GLU A 257 -2.36 -5.86 -9.71
C GLU A 257 -3.76 -6.46 -9.81
N GLU A 258 -4.79 -5.61 -9.86
CA GLU A 258 -6.21 -6.03 -9.88
C GLU A 258 -6.55 -7.06 -8.79
N ARG A 259 -5.92 -6.94 -7.65
CA ARG A 259 -6.02 -7.90 -6.54
C ARG A 259 -7.07 -7.48 -5.52
N LEU A 260 -7.50 -8.44 -4.70
CA LEU A 260 -8.45 -8.26 -3.60
C LEU A 260 -9.79 -7.65 -4.06
N LYS A 261 -10.24 -8.01 -5.26
CA LYS A 261 -11.55 -7.59 -5.79
C LYS A 261 -12.68 -8.24 -4.99
N GLY A 262 -13.59 -7.43 -4.47
CA GLY A 262 -14.67 -7.89 -3.61
C GLY A 262 -14.22 -8.29 -2.20
N GLU A 263 -13.05 -7.82 -1.77
CA GLU A 263 -12.45 -8.20 -0.50
C GLU A 263 -12.13 -7.00 0.40
N ALA A 264 -12.24 -7.22 1.70
CA ALA A 264 -11.67 -6.33 2.72
C ALA A 264 -10.40 -6.98 3.28
N VAL A 265 -9.40 -6.16 3.61
CA VAL A 265 -8.13 -6.66 4.14
C VAL A 265 -7.56 -5.75 5.22
N VAL A 266 -7.23 -6.32 6.37
CA VAL A 266 -6.47 -5.63 7.42
C VAL A 266 -4.98 -5.71 7.10
N VAL A 267 -4.28 -4.58 7.17
CA VAL A 267 -2.87 -4.47 6.80
C VAL A 267 -2.01 -3.88 7.90
N ALA A 268 -0.80 -4.44 8.10
CA ALA A 268 0.20 -4.03 9.08
C ALA A 268 1.62 -4.11 8.50
N ASN A 269 2.62 -3.49 9.18
CA ASN A 269 4.05 -3.73 8.89
C ASN A 269 4.65 -4.77 9.82
#